data_8dc734101c60655f1c87c5fea70d072b
#
_entry.id   8dc734101c60655f1c87c5fea70d072b
#
_cell.length_a   1.000
_cell.length_b   1.000
_cell.length_c   1.000
_cell.angle_alpha   90.00
_cell.angle_beta   90.00
_cell.angle_gamma   90.00
#
_symmetry.space_group_name_H-M   'P 1'
#
loop_
_entity.id
_entity.type
_entity.pdbx_description
1 polymer ?
#
loop_
_entity_poly.entity_id
_entity_poly.type
_entity_poly.pdbx_seq_one_letter_code
_entity_poly.pdbx_strand_id
1 'polypeptide(L)'
;TPFFIGCAGLFGSQFARSFLQTRTHSRWLDYLLIALIAFGALVVGLSLMTSYALSLRLATLLALVFTVVIFAAGILAWWRGLRVARYFIIAWSAFLLGGIVNTLMVLGLLPNVFLTMYASQIGSAIEVALLSLALADRINAMREQQAQTLFDAGQKLEVLNQQLAHSNKLKDEFLATLT
;
A
#
# COMPACT_ATOMS: atom_id res chain seq x y z
N THR A 1 -11.61 22.59 2.72
CA THR A 1 -10.60 21.91 1.87
C THR A 1 -9.35 21.46 2.60
N PRO A 2 -8.69 22.19 3.54
CA PRO A 2 -7.47 21.70 4.21
C PRO A 2 -7.70 20.43 5.03
N PHE A 3 -8.86 20.27 5.64
CA PHE A 3 -9.27 19.04 6.33
C PHE A 3 -9.18 17.79 5.43
N PHE A 4 -9.77 17.85 4.22
CA PHE A 4 -9.73 16.71 3.29
C PHE A 4 -8.33 16.40 2.78
N ILE A 5 -7.48 17.43 2.58
CA ILE A 5 -6.07 17.23 2.20
C ILE A 5 -5.32 16.54 3.34
N GLY A 6 -5.55 16.94 4.59
CA GLY A 6 -4.99 16.28 5.77
C GLY A 6 -5.42 14.81 5.88
N CYS A 7 -6.70 14.53 5.70
CA CYS A 7 -7.23 13.16 5.66
C CYS A 7 -6.61 12.33 4.52
N ALA A 8 -6.52 12.89 3.31
CA ALA A 8 -5.89 12.22 2.17
C ALA A 8 -4.42 11.88 2.44
N GLY A 9 -3.67 12.82 3.04
CA GLY A 9 -2.28 12.59 3.45
C GLY A 9 -2.15 11.49 4.49
N LEU A 10 -3.03 11.47 5.49
CA LEU A 10 -3.05 10.47 6.56
C LEU A 10 -3.36 9.07 6.01
N PHE A 11 -4.50 8.92 5.33
CA PHE A 11 -4.94 7.62 4.80
C PHE A 11 -4.07 7.16 3.64
N GLY A 12 -3.60 8.08 2.77
CA GLY A 12 -2.69 7.76 1.68
C GLY A 12 -1.34 7.26 2.18
N SER A 13 -0.78 7.87 3.23
CA SER A 13 0.46 7.39 3.86
C SER A 13 0.27 6.01 4.51
N GLN A 14 -0.86 5.80 5.18
CA GLN A 14 -1.21 4.50 5.77
C GLN A 14 -1.37 3.42 4.69
N PHE A 15 -2.05 3.76 3.59
CA PHE A 15 -2.21 2.87 2.44
C PHE A 15 -0.85 2.52 1.82
N ALA A 16 -0.01 3.51 1.53
CA ALA A 16 1.31 3.30 0.95
C ALA A 16 2.20 2.43 1.85
N ARG A 17 2.16 2.64 3.16
CA ARG A 17 2.88 1.84 4.16
C ARG A 17 2.45 0.37 4.11
N SER A 18 1.14 0.12 4.06
CA SER A 18 0.57 -1.24 3.97
C SER A 18 0.83 -1.86 2.60
N PHE A 19 0.68 -1.10 1.52
CA PHE A 19 0.82 -1.56 0.15
C PHE A 19 2.26 -1.91 -0.20
N LEU A 20 3.22 -1.06 0.13
CA LEU A 20 4.65 -1.25 -0.14
C LEU A 20 5.35 -2.12 0.92
N GLN A 21 4.66 -2.55 1.97
CA GLN A 21 5.22 -3.35 3.08
C GLN A 21 6.53 -2.74 3.64
N THR A 22 6.56 -1.42 3.82
CA THR A 22 7.78 -0.68 4.18
C THR A 22 8.38 -1.15 5.50
N ARG A 23 7.54 -1.63 6.43
CA ARG A 23 7.96 -2.16 7.73
C ARG A 23 8.94 -3.33 7.61
N THR A 24 8.79 -4.19 6.59
CA THR A 24 9.65 -5.36 6.38
C THR A 24 10.86 -5.06 5.50
N HIS A 25 10.73 -4.06 4.60
CA HIS A 25 11.73 -3.81 3.57
C HIS A 25 12.63 -2.61 3.86
N SER A 26 12.18 -1.58 4.60
CA SER A 26 12.98 -0.38 4.90
C SER A 26 12.45 0.38 6.10
N ARG A 27 13.16 0.24 7.23
CA ARG A 27 12.84 0.96 8.48
C ARG A 27 12.81 2.47 8.30
N TRP A 28 13.71 3.02 7.48
CA TRP A 28 13.80 4.47 7.25
C TRP A 28 12.57 5.02 6.51
N LEU A 29 12.09 4.31 5.48
CA LEU A 29 10.85 4.66 4.78
C LEU A 29 9.63 4.53 5.69
N ASP A 30 9.60 3.52 6.56
CA ASP A 30 8.51 3.35 7.53
C ASP A 30 8.44 4.52 8.49
N TYR A 31 9.58 5.02 9.01
CA TYR A 31 9.63 6.21 9.86
C TYR A 31 9.17 7.48 9.13
N LEU A 32 9.57 7.67 7.87
CA LEU A 32 9.10 8.81 7.06
C LEU A 32 7.57 8.78 6.84
N LEU A 33 7.02 7.61 6.55
CA LEU A 33 5.57 7.47 6.38
C LEU A 33 4.81 7.66 7.70
N ILE A 34 5.35 7.20 8.83
CA ILE A 34 4.79 7.49 10.16
C ILE A 34 4.82 8.99 10.45
N ALA A 35 5.90 9.68 10.14
CA ALA A 35 6.01 11.13 10.31
C ALA A 35 4.96 11.86 9.44
N LEU A 36 4.72 11.40 8.21
CA LEU A 36 3.67 11.94 7.34
C LEU A 36 2.26 11.69 7.90
N ILE A 37 2.00 10.52 8.48
CA ILE A 37 0.73 10.22 9.17
C ILE A 37 0.53 11.19 10.34
N ALA A 38 1.55 11.38 11.17
CA ALA A 38 1.50 12.30 12.30
C ALA A 38 1.27 13.76 11.84
N PHE A 39 1.95 14.17 10.77
CA PHE A 39 1.77 15.50 10.17
C PHE A 39 0.38 15.67 9.56
N GLY A 40 -0.16 14.65 8.88
CA GLY A 40 -1.53 14.63 8.38
C GLY A 40 -2.57 14.78 9.50
N ALA A 41 -2.40 14.05 10.60
CA ALA A 41 -3.25 14.14 11.78
C ALA A 41 -3.19 15.55 12.42
N LEU A 42 -2.00 16.14 12.48
CA LEU A 42 -1.81 17.52 12.97
C LEU A 42 -2.53 18.53 12.07
N VAL A 43 -2.43 18.41 10.73
CA VAL A 43 -3.14 19.29 9.78
C VAL A 43 -4.66 19.15 9.95
N VAL A 44 -5.17 17.93 10.11
CA VAL A 44 -6.60 17.70 10.38
C VAL A 44 -7.04 18.38 11.68
N GLY A 45 -6.29 18.20 12.77
CA GLY A 45 -6.59 18.85 14.06
C GLY A 45 -6.55 20.39 13.99
N LEU A 46 -5.51 20.94 13.38
CA LEU A 46 -5.38 22.40 13.21
C LEU A 46 -6.45 22.98 12.29
N SER A 47 -6.93 22.24 11.29
CA SER A 47 -7.97 22.72 10.39
C SER A 47 -9.31 22.98 11.07
N LEU A 48 -9.53 22.38 12.26
CA LEU A 48 -10.74 22.59 13.07
C LEU A 48 -10.60 23.76 14.05
N MET A 49 -9.37 24.13 14.44
CA MET A 49 -9.11 25.10 15.51
C MET A 49 -8.49 26.41 15.06
N THR A 50 -7.89 26.43 13.84
CA THR A 50 -7.02 27.55 13.41
C THR A 50 -7.60 28.27 12.19
N SER A 51 -7.03 29.46 11.87
CA SER A 51 -7.39 30.24 10.69
C SER A 51 -7.21 29.44 9.41
N TYR A 52 -8.16 29.59 8.47
CA TYR A 52 -8.17 28.90 7.18
C TYR A 52 -6.86 29.06 6.39
N ALA A 53 -6.27 30.27 6.42
CA ALA A 53 -5.02 30.55 5.69
C ALA A 53 -3.83 29.74 6.18
N LEU A 54 -3.67 29.57 7.50
CA LEU A 54 -2.58 28.76 8.07
C LEU A 54 -2.79 27.29 7.77
N SER A 55 -4.01 26.79 7.99
CA SER A 55 -4.38 25.39 7.71
C SER A 55 -4.18 25.05 6.24
N LEU A 56 -4.49 25.96 5.32
CA LEU A 56 -4.29 25.75 3.89
C LEU A 56 -2.80 25.67 3.52
N ARG A 57 -1.95 26.54 4.07
CA ARG A 57 -0.51 26.51 3.84
C ARG A 57 0.12 25.21 4.32
N LEU A 58 -0.25 24.74 5.52
CA LEU A 58 0.24 23.47 6.07
C LEU A 58 -0.25 22.27 5.25
N ALA A 59 -1.52 22.29 4.83
CA ALA A 59 -2.07 21.26 3.97
C ALA A 59 -1.37 21.17 2.60
N THR A 60 -1.05 22.32 1.99
CA THR A 60 -0.31 22.37 0.72
C THR A 60 1.12 21.82 0.89
N LEU A 61 1.80 22.19 1.98
CA LEU A 61 3.12 21.68 2.29
C LEU A 61 3.09 20.16 2.55
N LEU A 62 2.09 19.67 3.29
CA LEU A 62 1.87 18.26 3.48
C LEU A 62 1.69 17.54 2.14
N ALA A 63 0.84 18.06 1.25
CA ALA A 63 0.58 17.46 -0.06
C ALA A 63 1.86 17.37 -0.91
N LEU A 64 2.71 18.40 -0.89
CA LEU A 64 3.97 18.43 -1.61
C LEU A 64 4.94 17.37 -1.06
N VAL A 65 5.17 17.36 0.26
CA VAL A 65 6.06 16.40 0.91
C VAL A 65 5.55 14.98 0.72
N PHE A 66 4.24 14.77 0.88
CA PHE A 66 3.58 13.49 0.66
C PHE A 66 3.85 12.97 -0.75
N THR A 67 3.65 13.80 -1.78
CA THR A 67 3.88 13.42 -3.19
C THR A 67 5.31 12.95 -3.42
N VAL A 68 6.30 13.73 -2.95
CA VAL A 68 7.72 13.40 -3.12
C VAL A 68 8.10 12.12 -2.39
N VAL A 69 7.68 11.98 -1.14
CA VAL A 69 8.02 10.81 -0.30
C VAL A 69 7.38 9.53 -0.86
N ILE A 70 6.12 9.59 -1.27
CA ILE A 70 5.40 8.44 -1.84
C ILE A 70 6.05 8.01 -3.16
N PHE A 71 6.41 8.94 -4.02
CA PHE A 71 7.06 8.63 -5.30
C PHE A 71 8.45 7.99 -5.07
N ALA A 72 9.25 8.58 -4.18
CA ALA A 72 10.53 8.01 -3.78
C ALA A 72 10.40 6.62 -3.16
N ALA A 73 9.41 6.41 -2.30
CA ALA A 73 9.11 5.12 -1.70
C ALA A 73 8.75 4.06 -2.74
N GLY A 74 7.97 4.44 -3.77
CA GLY A 74 7.63 3.58 -4.90
C GLY A 74 8.89 3.14 -5.67
N ILE A 75 9.76 4.09 -6.04
CA ILE A 75 11.01 3.82 -6.77
C ILE A 75 11.92 2.90 -5.95
N LEU A 76 12.12 3.16 -4.66
CA LEU A 76 12.94 2.31 -3.80
C LEU A 76 12.38 0.89 -3.67
N ALA A 77 11.07 0.76 -3.56
CA ALA A 77 10.40 -0.54 -3.50
C ALA A 77 10.56 -1.31 -4.82
N TRP A 78 10.54 -0.63 -5.96
CA TRP A 78 10.79 -1.22 -7.27
C TRP A 78 12.23 -1.72 -7.40
N TRP A 79 13.22 -0.92 -7.02
CA TRP A 79 14.63 -1.33 -7.05
C TRP A 79 14.92 -2.54 -6.17
N ARG A 80 14.12 -2.74 -5.12
CA ARG A 80 14.20 -3.91 -4.25
C ARG A 80 13.44 -5.14 -4.77
N GLY A 81 12.92 -5.07 -6.00
CA GLY A 81 12.34 -6.22 -6.70
C GLY A 81 10.87 -6.50 -6.36
N LEU A 82 10.15 -5.61 -5.66
CA LEU A 82 8.72 -5.76 -5.43
C LEU A 82 7.95 -5.56 -6.75
N ARG A 83 7.39 -6.66 -7.28
CA ARG A 83 6.62 -6.63 -8.55
C ARG A 83 5.43 -5.67 -8.48
N VAL A 84 4.78 -5.58 -7.33
CA VAL A 84 3.61 -4.71 -7.08
C VAL A 84 3.99 -3.21 -7.15
N ALA A 85 5.23 -2.85 -6.80
CA ALA A 85 5.70 -1.46 -6.84
C ALA A 85 5.69 -0.85 -8.25
N ARG A 86 5.81 -1.66 -9.31
CA ARG A 86 5.73 -1.18 -10.71
C ARG A 86 4.35 -0.58 -11.01
N TYR A 87 3.28 -1.28 -10.65
CA TYR A 87 1.92 -0.78 -10.84
C TYR A 87 1.68 0.50 -10.04
N PHE A 88 2.22 0.56 -8.84
CA PHE A 88 2.14 1.74 -7.98
C PHE A 88 2.81 2.97 -8.62
N ILE A 89 4.03 2.82 -9.16
CA ILE A 89 4.75 3.91 -9.82
C ILE A 89 4.01 4.38 -11.07
N ILE A 90 3.52 3.45 -11.90
CA ILE A 90 2.78 3.78 -13.13
C ILE A 90 1.50 4.53 -12.77
N ALA A 91 0.74 4.05 -11.78
CA ALA A 91 -0.47 4.69 -11.30
C ALA A 91 -0.20 6.12 -10.81
N TRP A 92 0.80 6.28 -9.95
CA TRP A 92 1.19 7.57 -9.40
C TRP A 92 1.72 8.54 -10.49
N SER A 93 2.48 8.03 -11.46
CA SER A 93 2.95 8.81 -12.60
C SER A 93 1.79 9.31 -13.45
N ALA A 94 0.76 8.51 -13.70
CA ALA A 94 -0.43 8.92 -14.44
C ALA A 94 -1.18 10.05 -13.73
N PHE A 95 -1.34 9.96 -12.41
CA PHE A 95 -1.93 11.03 -11.60
C PHE A 95 -1.12 12.33 -11.66
N LEU A 96 0.20 12.25 -11.47
CA LEU A 96 1.09 13.41 -11.54
C LEU A 96 1.09 14.07 -12.91
N LEU A 97 1.11 13.29 -13.99
CA LEU A 97 1.01 13.82 -15.36
C LEU A 97 -0.31 14.55 -15.57
N GLY A 98 -1.44 13.99 -15.11
CA GLY A 98 -2.73 14.67 -15.14
C GLY A 98 -2.72 16.01 -14.39
N GLY A 99 -2.08 16.05 -13.21
CA GLY A 99 -1.90 17.25 -12.41
C GLY A 99 -1.04 18.32 -13.11
N ILE A 100 0.06 17.90 -13.74
CA ILE A 100 0.94 18.79 -14.52
C ILE A 100 0.19 19.39 -15.69
N VAL A 101 -0.51 18.60 -16.48
CA VAL A 101 -1.31 19.06 -17.63
C VAL A 101 -2.36 20.08 -17.18
N ASN A 102 -3.07 19.80 -16.10
CA ASN A 102 -4.06 20.72 -15.53
C ASN A 102 -3.39 22.03 -15.07
N THR A 103 -2.24 21.96 -14.41
CA THR A 103 -1.49 23.14 -13.97
C THR A 103 -1.03 24.00 -15.15
N LEU A 104 -0.50 23.40 -16.21
CA LEU A 104 -0.07 24.09 -17.42
C LEU A 104 -1.26 24.78 -18.13
N MET A 105 -2.44 24.16 -18.13
CA MET A 105 -3.67 24.76 -18.63
C MET A 105 -4.05 26.00 -17.79
N VAL A 106 -4.02 25.91 -16.46
CA VAL A 106 -4.35 27.04 -15.57
C VAL A 106 -3.36 28.19 -15.75
N LEU A 107 -2.09 27.91 -16.04
CA LEU A 107 -1.07 28.92 -16.37
C LEU A 107 -1.24 29.53 -17.79
N GLY A 108 -2.21 29.05 -18.58
CA GLY A 108 -2.45 29.55 -19.94
C GLY A 108 -1.46 29.02 -20.99
N LEU A 109 -0.61 28.03 -20.65
CA LEU A 109 0.36 27.42 -21.56
C LEU A 109 -0.26 26.36 -22.46
N LEU A 110 -1.39 25.78 -22.04
CA LEU A 110 -2.14 24.79 -22.82
C LEU A 110 -3.55 25.31 -23.10
N PRO A 111 -4.14 24.94 -24.27
CA PRO A 111 -5.49 25.33 -24.62
C PRO A 111 -6.49 24.71 -23.64
N ASN A 112 -7.57 25.45 -23.32
CA ASN A 112 -8.65 24.98 -22.47
C ASN A 112 -9.60 24.09 -23.30
N VAL A 113 -9.24 22.82 -23.46
CA VAL A 113 -10.05 21.80 -24.13
C VAL A 113 -10.50 20.76 -23.10
N PHE A 114 -11.48 19.94 -23.45
CA PHE A 114 -12.02 18.91 -22.57
C PHE A 114 -10.91 18.04 -21.93
N LEU A 115 -9.93 17.60 -22.71
CA LEU A 115 -8.86 16.73 -22.24
C LEU A 115 -7.97 17.41 -21.19
N THR A 116 -7.58 18.67 -21.40
CA THR A 116 -6.74 19.41 -20.45
C THR A 116 -7.50 19.83 -19.20
N MET A 117 -8.78 20.15 -19.33
CA MET A 117 -9.66 20.51 -18.22
C MET A 117 -9.88 19.35 -17.25
N TYR A 118 -10.05 18.13 -17.78
CA TYR A 118 -10.30 16.92 -16.98
C TYR A 118 -9.06 16.03 -16.81
N ALA A 119 -7.86 16.50 -17.21
CA ALA A 119 -6.64 15.71 -17.17
C ALA A 119 -6.34 15.14 -15.77
N SER A 120 -6.56 15.92 -14.71
CA SER A 120 -6.35 15.49 -13.32
C SER A 120 -7.34 14.41 -12.91
N GLN A 121 -8.61 14.52 -13.30
CA GLN A 121 -9.65 13.51 -13.03
C GLN A 121 -9.38 12.21 -13.80
N ILE A 122 -8.97 12.32 -15.06
CA ILE A 122 -8.58 11.16 -15.87
C ILE A 122 -7.36 10.47 -15.25
N GLY A 123 -6.33 11.22 -14.86
CA GLY A 123 -5.15 10.70 -14.17
C GLY A 123 -5.51 9.97 -12.87
N SER A 124 -6.39 10.56 -12.07
CA SER A 124 -6.89 9.94 -10.83
C SER A 124 -7.71 8.66 -11.09
N ALA A 125 -8.54 8.64 -12.12
CA ALA A 125 -9.29 7.45 -12.49
C ALA A 125 -8.36 6.29 -12.92
N ILE A 126 -7.32 6.60 -13.71
CA ILE A 126 -6.31 5.62 -14.11
C ILE A 126 -5.53 5.11 -12.88
N GLU A 127 -5.15 6.01 -11.97
CA GLU A 127 -4.47 5.66 -10.72
C GLU A 127 -5.29 4.65 -9.92
N VAL A 128 -6.57 4.95 -9.66
CA VAL A 128 -7.46 4.08 -8.88
C VAL A 128 -7.64 2.72 -9.57
N ALA A 129 -7.81 2.69 -10.90
CA ALA A 129 -7.94 1.44 -11.65
C ALA A 129 -6.67 0.58 -11.53
N LEU A 130 -5.48 1.17 -11.73
CA LEU A 130 -4.21 0.46 -11.65
C LEU A 130 -3.91 -0.04 -10.23
N LEU A 131 -4.20 0.77 -9.20
CA LEU A 131 -4.04 0.36 -7.81
C LEU A 131 -5.01 -0.77 -7.43
N SER A 132 -6.23 -0.75 -7.95
CA SER A 132 -7.21 -1.82 -7.73
C SER A 132 -6.74 -3.14 -8.36
N LEU A 133 -6.21 -3.10 -9.58
CA LEU A 133 -5.61 -4.26 -10.24
C LEU A 133 -4.41 -4.81 -9.47
N ALA A 134 -3.51 -3.92 -9.03
CA ALA A 134 -2.35 -4.30 -8.24
C ALA A 134 -2.73 -4.93 -6.89
N LEU A 135 -3.81 -4.46 -6.28
CA LEU A 135 -4.33 -5.04 -5.04
C LEU A 135 -4.96 -6.42 -5.29
N ALA A 136 -5.69 -6.60 -6.40
CA ALA A 136 -6.26 -7.88 -6.78
C ALA A 136 -5.18 -8.94 -7.01
N ASP A 137 -4.11 -8.61 -7.75
CA ASP A 137 -2.95 -9.48 -7.96
C ASP A 137 -2.30 -9.89 -6.64
N ARG A 138 -2.15 -8.93 -5.73
CA ARG A 138 -1.59 -9.18 -4.40
C ARG A 138 -2.46 -10.13 -3.57
N ILE A 139 -3.77 -9.95 -3.60
CA ILE A 139 -4.73 -10.81 -2.90
C ILE A 139 -4.66 -12.23 -3.45
N ASN A 140 -4.60 -12.39 -4.77
CA ASN A 140 -4.49 -13.70 -5.41
C ASN A 140 -3.18 -14.41 -5.02
N ALA A 141 -2.05 -13.71 -5.04
CA ALA A 141 -0.77 -14.26 -4.60
C ALA A 141 -0.79 -14.71 -3.12
N MET A 142 -1.43 -13.92 -2.24
CA MET A 142 -1.58 -14.32 -0.83
C MET A 142 -2.48 -15.54 -0.67
N ARG A 143 -3.56 -15.65 -1.45
CA ARG A 143 -4.44 -16.83 -1.43
C ARG A 143 -3.72 -18.10 -1.86
N GLU A 144 -2.91 -18.02 -2.90
CA GLU A 144 -2.09 -19.16 -3.35
C GLU A 144 -1.09 -19.61 -2.27
N GLN A 145 -0.41 -18.65 -1.63
CA GLN A 145 0.49 -18.98 -0.50
C GLN A 145 -0.25 -19.62 0.68
N GLN A 146 -1.43 -19.11 1.02
CA GLN A 146 -2.25 -19.71 2.07
C GLN A 146 -2.70 -21.13 1.72
N ALA A 147 -3.14 -21.37 0.48
CA ALA A 147 -3.53 -22.69 0.02
C ALA A 147 -2.36 -23.69 0.08
N GLN A 148 -1.16 -23.28 -0.34
CA GLN A 148 0.05 -24.10 -0.23
C GLN A 148 0.39 -24.41 1.23
N THR A 149 0.35 -23.41 2.11
CA THR A 149 0.64 -23.61 3.54
C THR A 149 -0.33 -24.59 4.19
N LEU A 150 -1.62 -24.50 3.84
CA LEU A 150 -2.65 -25.42 4.33
C LEU A 150 -2.43 -26.84 3.81
N PHE A 151 -2.06 -26.99 2.54
CA PHE A 151 -1.76 -28.28 1.94
C PHE A 151 -0.55 -28.94 2.62
N ASP A 152 0.54 -28.19 2.82
CA ASP A 152 1.74 -28.67 3.50
C ASP A 152 1.45 -29.05 4.97
N ALA A 153 0.61 -28.28 5.65
CA ALA A 153 0.18 -28.60 7.02
C ALA A 153 -0.67 -29.87 7.05
N GLY A 154 -1.55 -30.08 6.07
CA GLY A 154 -2.34 -31.31 5.92
C GLY A 154 -1.46 -32.54 5.71
N GLN A 155 -0.48 -32.46 4.83
CA GLN A 155 0.48 -33.56 4.63
C GLN A 155 1.29 -33.88 5.89
N LYS A 156 1.75 -32.86 6.61
CA LYS A 156 2.48 -33.07 7.87
C LYS A 156 1.62 -33.78 8.93
N LEU A 157 0.35 -33.40 9.03
CA LEU A 157 -0.61 -34.04 9.93
C LEU A 157 -0.84 -35.51 9.57
N GLU A 158 -0.95 -35.80 8.28
CA GLU A 158 -1.13 -37.20 7.82
C GLU A 158 0.08 -38.05 8.13
N VAL A 159 1.30 -37.57 7.87
CA VAL A 159 2.55 -38.26 8.24
C VAL A 159 2.64 -38.49 9.75
N LEU A 160 2.29 -37.48 10.55
CA LEU A 160 2.32 -37.56 12.00
C LEU A 160 1.31 -38.60 12.52
N ASN A 161 0.10 -38.62 11.95
CA ASN A 161 -0.93 -39.62 12.28
C ASN A 161 -0.46 -41.04 11.94
N GLN A 162 0.18 -41.27 10.79
CA GLN A 162 0.75 -42.55 10.41
C GLN A 162 1.85 -43.01 11.39
N GLN A 163 2.74 -42.08 11.77
CA GLN A 163 3.78 -42.37 12.76
C GLN A 163 3.19 -42.75 14.14
N LEU A 164 2.15 -42.01 14.55
CA LEU A 164 1.47 -42.24 15.80
C LEU A 164 0.74 -43.61 15.81
N ALA A 165 0.07 -43.95 14.71
CA ALA A 165 -0.56 -45.26 14.53
C ALA A 165 0.47 -46.40 14.54
N HIS A 166 1.62 -46.22 13.88
CA HIS A 166 2.71 -47.21 13.90
C HIS A 166 3.31 -47.34 15.29
N SER A 167 3.57 -46.26 16.00
CA SER A 167 4.07 -46.26 17.37
C SER A 167 3.11 -46.98 18.35
N ASN A 168 1.80 -46.70 18.22
CA ASN A 168 0.80 -47.38 19.04
C ASN A 168 0.75 -48.90 18.76
N LYS A 169 0.83 -49.30 17.49
CA LYS A 169 0.87 -50.70 17.12
C LYS A 169 2.08 -51.42 17.72
N LEU A 170 3.28 -50.85 17.67
CA LEU A 170 4.49 -51.37 18.29
C LEU A 170 4.34 -51.48 19.81
N LYS A 171 3.71 -50.52 20.45
CA LYS A 171 3.44 -50.55 21.89
C LYS A 171 2.49 -51.68 22.27
N ASP A 172 1.43 -51.89 21.48
CA ASP A 172 0.46 -52.98 21.72
C ASP A 172 1.11 -54.37 21.51
N GLU A 173 1.95 -54.55 20.47
CA GLU A 173 2.72 -55.76 20.22
C GLU A 173 3.71 -56.04 21.36
N PHE A 174 4.39 -55.00 21.88
CA PHE A 174 5.29 -55.13 23.00
C PHE A 174 4.56 -55.56 24.28
N LEU A 175 3.39 -55.00 24.57
CA LEU A 175 2.57 -55.38 25.71
C LEU A 175 2.04 -56.80 25.59
N ALA A 176 1.67 -57.26 24.39
CA ALA A 176 1.20 -58.63 24.14
C ALA A 176 2.32 -59.68 24.28
N THR A 177 3.58 -59.32 24.12
CA THR A 177 4.72 -60.25 24.31
C THR A 177 5.19 -60.33 25.74
N LEU A 178 4.73 -59.49 26.64
CA LEU A 178 5.07 -59.52 28.08
C LEU A 178 4.01 -60.21 28.95
N THR A 179 2.87 -60.59 28.37
CA THR A 179 1.78 -61.31 29.01
C THR A 179 1.77 -62.78 28.55
#